data_f19ba405b4b6fee9d737a62496966304
#
_entry.id   f19ba405b4b6fee9d737a62496966304
#
_cell.length_a   1.000
_cell.length_b   1.000
_cell.length_c   1.000
_cell.angle_alpha   90.00
_cell.angle_beta   90.00
_cell.angle_gamma   90.00
#
_symmetry.space_group_name_H-M   'P 1'
#
loop_
_entity.id
_entity.type
_entity.pdbx_description
1 polymer ?
#
loop_
_entity_poly.entity_id
_entity_poly.type
_entity_poly.pdbx_seq_one_letter_code
_entity_poly.pdbx_strand_id
1 'polypeptide(L)'
;MHHTKLFDHGILINKGSTDRSNEICKKFAPHWEVRNSVNPEFDAYATDHEVMRIEQEVQGWKMILNTTEFLCMQDKNQFWKSLDELGGRMYWLEGLIMVDDPNYNYPELNFGIPLMKQRFHGYLPEEWRLWRRGRFIHNHEHGSYTVGRHLSAHESMIYPPLACILWFGFSPWNDAMRKRKLQIGPTLSEASKHGGMGTHHIVTPERLEEWYKELARGTKDLRFNDAYRYVFV
;
A
#
# COMPACT_ATOMS: atom_id res chain seq x y z
N MET A 1 0.50 -9.38 10.25
CA MET A 1 -0.67 -10.19 10.65
C MET A 1 -1.78 -10.22 9.60
N HIS A 2 -2.16 -9.08 8.99
CA HIS A 2 -3.24 -9.08 8.00
C HIS A 2 -2.91 -9.97 6.78
N HIS A 3 -1.84 -9.66 6.08
CA HIS A 3 -1.47 -10.37 4.85
C HIS A 3 -0.98 -11.81 5.07
N THR A 4 -0.50 -12.18 6.27
CA THR A 4 -0.09 -13.57 6.55
C THR A 4 -1.25 -14.56 6.55
N LYS A 5 -2.50 -14.06 6.56
CA LYS A 5 -3.71 -14.87 6.40
C LYS A 5 -4.16 -14.96 4.96
N LEU A 6 -3.62 -14.13 4.09
CA LEU A 6 -4.02 -14.02 2.67
C LEU A 6 -3.04 -14.74 1.75
N PHE A 7 -1.75 -14.62 1.99
CA PHE A 7 -0.69 -15.19 1.18
C PHE A 7 0.00 -16.34 1.89
N ASP A 8 0.36 -17.37 1.15
CA ASP A 8 1.10 -18.53 1.67
C ASP A 8 2.54 -18.18 1.96
N HIS A 9 3.12 -17.24 1.20
CA HIS A 9 4.49 -16.77 1.33
C HIS A 9 4.58 -15.25 1.22
N GLY A 10 5.58 -14.65 1.85
CA GLY A 10 5.88 -13.22 1.73
C GLY A 10 7.37 -12.94 1.87
N ILE A 11 7.84 -11.96 1.11
CA ILE A 11 9.20 -11.43 1.18
C ILE A 11 9.12 -9.98 1.63
N LEU A 12 9.64 -9.70 2.82
CA LEU A 12 9.68 -8.37 3.41
C LEU A 12 11.04 -7.74 3.11
N ILE A 13 11.04 -6.65 2.34
CA ILE A 13 12.26 -5.94 1.99
C ILE A 13 12.52 -4.88 3.06
N ASN A 14 13.55 -5.09 3.86
CA ASN A 14 14.00 -4.18 4.90
C ASN A 14 14.98 -3.15 4.34
N LYS A 15 14.59 -1.89 4.34
CA LYS A 15 15.44 -0.79 3.89
C LYS A 15 16.11 -0.08 5.07
N GLY A 16 16.91 -0.83 5.84
CA GLY A 16 17.69 -0.27 6.94
C GLY A 16 16.86 0.19 8.14
N SER A 17 15.76 -0.52 8.47
CA SER A 17 14.96 -0.19 9.65
C SER A 17 15.79 -0.24 10.94
N THR A 18 15.75 0.85 11.71
CA THR A 18 16.44 0.99 13.00
C THR A 18 15.49 0.83 14.19
N ASP A 19 14.23 0.64 13.92
CA ASP A 19 13.17 0.43 14.90
C ASP A 19 12.86 -1.08 15.08
N ARG A 20 11.75 -1.40 15.75
CA ARG A 20 11.31 -2.78 16.00
C ARG A 20 10.68 -3.48 14.79
N SER A 21 10.74 -2.91 13.57
CA SER A 21 10.07 -3.48 12.39
C SER A 21 10.51 -4.93 12.12
N ASN A 22 11.81 -5.21 12.16
CA ASN A 22 12.33 -6.56 11.93
C ASN A 22 11.87 -7.56 13.00
N GLU A 23 11.84 -7.13 14.26
CA GLU A 23 11.34 -7.94 15.38
C GLU A 23 9.85 -8.27 15.19
N ILE A 24 9.06 -7.27 14.82
CA ILE A 24 7.62 -7.42 14.56
C ILE A 24 7.38 -8.38 13.39
N CYS A 25 8.14 -8.25 12.30
CA CYS A 25 8.04 -9.16 11.15
C CYS A 25 8.34 -10.61 11.58
N LYS A 26 9.43 -10.86 12.28
CA LYS A 26 9.78 -12.19 12.78
C LYS A 26 8.73 -12.78 13.74
N LYS A 27 8.14 -11.94 14.58
CA LYS A 27 7.10 -12.37 15.53
C LYS A 27 5.79 -12.75 14.85
N PHE A 28 5.34 -11.97 13.88
CA PHE A 28 3.99 -12.10 13.31
C PHE A 28 3.95 -12.76 11.93
N ALA A 29 5.09 -12.88 11.26
CA ALA A 29 5.26 -13.56 9.99
C ALA A 29 6.52 -14.47 10.04
N PRO A 30 6.63 -15.42 10.97
CA PRO A 30 7.86 -16.19 11.16
C PRO A 30 8.22 -17.10 9.99
N HIS A 31 7.25 -17.40 9.12
CA HIS A 31 7.42 -18.19 7.90
C HIS A 31 7.68 -17.33 6.65
N TRP A 32 7.70 -16.01 6.78
CA TRP A 32 8.04 -15.10 5.70
C TRP A 32 9.52 -14.73 5.75
N GLU A 33 10.09 -14.46 4.57
CA GLU A 33 11.46 -14.00 4.48
C GLU A 33 11.57 -12.52 4.83
N VAL A 34 12.67 -12.15 5.50
CA VAL A 34 13.08 -10.75 5.67
C VAL A 34 14.41 -10.58 4.98
N ARG A 35 14.43 -9.79 3.90
CA ARG A 35 15.64 -9.48 3.12
C ARG A 35 16.03 -8.03 3.31
N ASN A 36 17.33 -7.75 3.40
CA ASN A 36 17.79 -6.37 3.35
C ASN A 36 17.78 -5.88 1.90
N SER A 37 17.30 -4.65 1.70
CA SER A 37 17.38 -4.01 0.39
C SER A 37 18.83 -3.85 -0.03
N VAL A 38 19.11 -4.06 -1.30
CA VAL A 38 20.42 -3.79 -1.91
C VAL A 38 20.62 -2.29 -2.21
N ASN A 39 19.57 -1.49 -2.07
CA ASN A 39 19.57 -0.06 -2.33
C ASN A 39 19.57 0.71 -1.00
N PRO A 40 20.68 1.34 -0.59
CA PRO A 40 20.77 2.06 0.69
C PRO A 40 19.89 3.31 0.72
N GLU A 41 19.80 4.02 -0.40
CA GLU A 41 19.01 5.23 -0.56
C GLU A 41 17.65 4.93 -1.17
N PHE A 42 16.70 5.86 -1.02
CA PHE A 42 15.44 5.78 -1.73
C PHE A 42 15.64 6.25 -3.18
N ASP A 43 15.97 5.30 -4.04
CA ASP A 43 15.96 5.45 -5.48
C ASP A 43 14.71 4.77 -6.05
N ALA A 44 13.87 5.52 -6.75
CA ALA A 44 12.59 5.03 -7.22
C ALA A 44 12.75 3.92 -8.27
N TYR A 45 13.67 4.10 -9.23
CA TYR A 45 13.95 3.09 -10.25
C TYR A 45 14.61 1.85 -9.65
N ALA A 46 15.66 2.04 -8.85
CA ALA A 46 16.39 0.93 -8.26
C ALA A 46 15.49 0.09 -7.33
N THR A 47 14.60 0.75 -6.58
CA THR A 47 13.64 0.07 -5.72
C THR A 47 12.66 -0.78 -6.53
N ASP A 48 12.12 -0.27 -7.63
CA ASP A 48 11.17 -1.01 -8.45
C ASP A 48 11.86 -2.13 -9.25
N HIS A 49 13.11 -1.94 -9.69
CA HIS A 49 13.94 -3.01 -10.26
C HIS A 49 14.25 -4.11 -9.26
N GLU A 50 14.56 -3.77 -8.00
CA GLU A 50 14.79 -4.74 -6.95
C GLU A 50 13.57 -5.64 -6.73
N VAL A 51 12.37 -5.05 -6.60
CA VAL A 51 11.16 -5.82 -6.39
C VAL A 51 10.79 -6.69 -7.60
N MET A 52 10.95 -6.19 -8.84
CA MET A 52 10.71 -6.98 -10.06
C MET A 52 11.67 -8.17 -10.17
N ARG A 53 12.93 -8.02 -9.73
CA ARG A 53 13.89 -9.11 -9.69
C ARG A 53 13.51 -10.17 -8.66
N ILE A 54 12.98 -9.76 -7.51
CA ILE A 54 12.46 -10.68 -6.49
C ILE A 54 11.22 -11.41 -7.00
N GLU A 55 10.35 -10.76 -7.78
CA GLU A 55 9.18 -11.41 -8.37
C GLU A 55 9.55 -12.59 -9.28
N GLN A 56 10.70 -12.53 -9.97
CA GLN A 56 11.20 -13.63 -10.83
C GLN A 56 11.53 -14.91 -10.04
N GLU A 57 11.78 -14.78 -8.75
CA GLU A 57 12.06 -15.91 -7.85
C GLU A 57 10.78 -16.62 -7.37
N VAL A 58 9.60 -15.97 -7.55
CA VAL A 58 8.32 -16.41 -6.99
C VAL A 58 7.41 -16.92 -8.10
N GLN A 59 6.77 -18.06 -7.89
CA GLN A 59 5.79 -18.66 -8.79
C GLN A 59 4.36 -18.34 -8.35
N GLY A 60 3.40 -18.45 -9.29
CA GLY A 60 1.99 -18.23 -9.03
C GLY A 60 1.57 -16.77 -8.94
N TRP A 61 0.42 -16.53 -8.36
CA TRP A 61 -0.13 -15.20 -8.17
C TRP A 61 0.68 -14.40 -7.14
N LYS A 62 1.11 -13.22 -7.51
CA LYS A 62 1.98 -12.36 -6.70
C LYS A 62 1.55 -10.91 -6.75
N MET A 63 1.89 -10.16 -5.72
CA MET A 63 1.55 -8.75 -5.56
C MET A 63 2.63 -8.01 -4.76
N ILE A 64 2.92 -6.78 -5.14
CA ILE A 64 3.82 -5.91 -4.38
C ILE A 64 2.99 -4.88 -3.63
N LEU A 65 3.18 -4.82 -2.32
CA LEU A 65 2.51 -3.88 -1.44
C LEU A 65 3.53 -3.07 -0.61
N ASN A 66 3.24 -1.80 -0.41
CA ASN A 66 3.91 -1.02 0.61
C ASN A 66 3.36 -1.38 2.00
N THR A 67 4.12 -1.12 3.05
CA THR A 67 3.72 -1.43 4.44
C THR A 67 2.44 -0.71 4.91
N THR A 68 1.98 0.28 4.18
CA THR A 68 0.73 1.01 4.43
C THR A 68 -0.41 0.61 3.50
N GLU A 69 -0.22 -0.41 2.69
CA GLU A 69 -1.23 -0.90 1.75
C GLU A 69 -1.75 -2.24 2.23
N PHE A 70 -3.07 -2.37 2.27
CA PHE A 70 -3.75 -3.56 2.76
C PHE A 70 -4.66 -4.10 1.67
N LEU A 71 -4.38 -5.31 1.20
CA LEU A 71 -5.30 -6.04 0.33
C LEU A 71 -6.50 -6.51 1.17
N CYS A 72 -7.68 -6.06 0.80
CA CYS A 72 -8.95 -6.45 1.41
C CYS A 72 -9.85 -7.10 0.36
N MET A 73 -10.61 -8.08 0.77
CA MET A 73 -11.52 -8.82 -0.11
C MET A 73 -12.76 -9.27 0.64
N GLN A 74 -13.85 -9.44 -0.07
CA GLN A 74 -15.13 -9.87 0.49
C GLN A 74 -15.06 -11.34 0.93
N ASP A 75 -14.51 -12.20 0.08
CA ASP A 75 -14.28 -13.63 0.36
C ASP A 75 -12.91 -14.04 -0.18
N LYS A 76 -12.08 -14.63 0.69
CA LYS A 76 -10.72 -15.05 0.33
C LYS A 76 -10.72 -16.17 -0.72
N ASN A 77 -11.52 -17.18 -0.52
CA ASN A 77 -11.50 -18.37 -1.40
C ASN A 77 -12.04 -18.01 -2.78
N GLN A 78 -13.12 -17.23 -2.83
CA GLN A 78 -13.69 -16.74 -4.08
C GLN A 78 -12.71 -15.81 -4.80
N PHE A 79 -11.99 -14.95 -4.09
CA PHE A 79 -10.99 -14.07 -4.68
C PHE A 79 -9.92 -14.86 -5.45
N TRP A 80 -9.27 -15.82 -4.79
CA TRP A 80 -8.21 -16.62 -5.43
C TRP A 80 -8.74 -17.42 -6.61
N LYS A 81 -9.90 -18.06 -6.47
CA LYS A 81 -10.55 -18.81 -7.54
C LYS A 81 -10.89 -17.95 -8.74
N SER A 82 -11.39 -16.73 -8.50
CA SER A 82 -11.78 -15.80 -9.57
C SER A 82 -10.61 -15.30 -10.42
N LEU A 83 -9.39 -15.21 -9.87
CA LEU A 83 -8.22 -14.81 -10.65
C LEU A 83 -7.95 -15.76 -11.81
N ASP A 84 -8.16 -17.06 -11.61
CA ASP A 84 -8.00 -18.07 -12.66
C ASP A 84 -9.23 -18.11 -13.58
N GLU A 85 -10.45 -17.98 -13.04
CA GLU A 85 -11.70 -18.03 -13.78
C GLU A 85 -11.92 -16.86 -14.73
N LEU A 86 -11.44 -15.66 -14.37
CA LEU A 86 -11.54 -14.48 -15.23
C LEU A 86 -10.59 -14.51 -16.44
N GLY A 87 -9.65 -15.46 -16.49
CA GLY A 87 -8.80 -15.74 -17.64
C GLY A 87 -7.69 -14.73 -17.92
N GLY A 88 -7.52 -13.68 -17.10
CA GLY A 88 -6.42 -12.73 -17.18
C GLY A 88 -5.17 -13.22 -16.45
N ARG A 89 -4.03 -12.61 -16.76
CA ARG A 89 -2.76 -12.86 -16.08
C ARG A 89 -2.33 -11.73 -15.16
N MET A 90 -3.00 -10.57 -15.24
CA MET A 90 -2.77 -9.40 -14.41
C MET A 90 -4.08 -8.67 -14.18
N TYR A 91 -4.34 -8.32 -12.92
CA TYR A 91 -5.50 -7.52 -12.52
C TYR A 91 -5.07 -6.29 -11.74
N TRP A 92 -5.70 -5.16 -12.07
CA TRP A 92 -5.63 -3.95 -11.27
C TRP A 92 -6.71 -3.97 -10.19
N LEU A 93 -6.30 -3.88 -8.94
CA LEU A 93 -7.22 -3.69 -7.81
C LEU A 93 -7.25 -2.21 -7.47
N GLU A 94 -8.45 -1.65 -7.43
CA GLU A 94 -8.65 -0.24 -7.09
C GLU A 94 -8.23 0.05 -5.65
N GLY A 95 -7.72 1.25 -5.42
CA GLY A 95 -7.22 1.69 -4.13
C GLY A 95 -8.09 2.76 -3.50
N LEU A 96 -8.47 2.54 -2.25
CA LEU A 96 -9.10 3.53 -1.40
C LEU A 96 -8.04 4.25 -0.57
N ILE A 97 -8.09 5.57 -0.55
CA ILE A 97 -7.11 6.38 0.18
C ILE A 97 -7.67 6.71 1.55
N MET A 98 -7.02 6.18 2.57
CA MET A 98 -7.43 6.37 3.96
C MET A 98 -6.85 7.65 4.53
N VAL A 99 -7.74 8.54 4.96
CA VAL A 99 -7.43 9.85 5.55
C VAL A 99 -8.34 10.06 6.74
N ASP A 100 -7.79 10.32 7.91
CA ASP A 100 -8.61 10.58 9.10
C ASP A 100 -9.43 11.87 8.94
N ASP A 101 -10.69 11.83 9.33
CA ASP A 101 -11.52 13.02 9.48
C ASP A 101 -11.19 13.69 10.82
N PRO A 102 -10.70 14.95 10.85
CA PRO A 102 -10.35 15.65 12.07
C PRO A 102 -11.56 15.93 12.98
N ASN A 103 -12.77 15.87 12.46
CA ASN A 103 -13.99 16.08 13.22
C ASN A 103 -14.52 14.77 13.85
N TYR A 104 -13.96 13.63 13.47
CA TYR A 104 -14.34 12.34 14.05
C TYR A 104 -13.46 12.02 15.24
N ASN A 105 -14.07 11.71 16.38
CA ASN A 105 -13.34 11.31 17.59
C ASN A 105 -12.96 9.83 17.53
N TYR A 106 -11.80 9.54 16.92
CA TYR A 106 -11.29 8.18 16.88
C TYR A 106 -10.79 7.71 18.24
N PRO A 107 -11.08 6.46 18.62
CA PRO A 107 -10.46 5.86 19.79
C PRO A 107 -8.96 5.70 19.59
N GLU A 108 -8.21 5.58 20.69
CA GLU A 108 -6.81 5.16 20.63
C GLU A 108 -6.67 3.83 19.90
N LEU A 109 -5.54 3.66 19.21
CA LEU A 109 -5.29 2.44 18.44
C LEU A 109 -5.15 1.23 19.34
N ASN A 110 -6.00 0.25 19.13
CA ASN A 110 -5.88 -1.06 19.73
C ASN A 110 -5.23 -2.04 18.73
N PHE A 111 -4.00 -2.47 19.02
CA PHE A 111 -3.25 -3.39 18.17
C PHE A 111 -3.85 -4.81 18.07
N GLY A 112 -4.79 -5.15 18.91
CA GLY A 112 -5.57 -6.40 18.84
C GLY A 112 -6.72 -6.35 17.83
N ILE A 113 -7.06 -5.16 17.33
CA ILE A 113 -8.16 -4.95 16.39
C ILE A 113 -7.57 -4.53 15.03
N PRO A 114 -8.04 -5.10 13.90
CA PRO A 114 -7.59 -4.67 12.57
C PRO A 114 -7.75 -3.16 12.34
N LEU A 115 -6.76 -2.53 11.70
CA LEU A 115 -6.73 -1.09 11.52
C LEU A 115 -7.97 -0.56 10.76
N MET A 116 -8.45 -1.30 9.76
CA MET A 116 -9.65 -0.96 8.97
C MET A 116 -10.95 -0.95 9.79
N LYS A 117 -10.96 -1.61 10.95
CA LYS A 117 -12.10 -1.56 11.89
C LYS A 117 -12.05 -0.32 12.81
N GLN A 118 -10.93 0.39 12.82
CA GLN A 118 -10.71 1.55 13.70
C GLN A 118 -10.56 2.84 12.90
N ARG A 119 -10.24 2.75 11.60
CA ARG A 119 -10.04 3.89 10.69
C ARG A 119 -10.74 3.57 9.37
N PHE A 120 -11.73 4.36 9.02
CA PHE A 120 -12.66 4.07 7.93
C PHE A 120 -13.08 5.30 7.12
N HIS A 121 -12.46 6.45 7.37
CA HIS A 121 -12.64 7.63 6.53
C HIS A 121 -11.60 7.66 5.41
N GLY A 122 -12.01 8.17 4.27
CA GLY A 122 -11.13 8.24 3.11
C GLY A 122 -11.85 8.64 1.83
N TYR A 123 -11.24 8.26 0.71
CA TYR A 123 -11.71 8.55 -0.63
C TYR A 123 -11.92 7.27 -1.42
N LEU A 124 -12.97 7.27 -2.25
CA LEU A 124 -13.21 6.26 -3.27
C LEU A 124 -12.22 6.43 -4.44
N PRO A 125 -11.99 5.38 -5.24
CA PRO A 125 -11.02 5.43 -6.33
C PRO A 125 -11.26 6.56 -7.34
N GLU A 126 -12.52 6.81 -7.69
CA GLU A 126 -12.95 7.84 -8.65
C GLU A 126 -12.85 9.28 -8.13
N GLU A 127 -12.74 9.46 -6.83
CA GLU A 127 -12.69 10.78 -6.19
C GLU A 127 -11.27 11.34 -6.12
N TRP A 128 -10.28 10.49 -6.30
CA TRP A 128 -8.88 10.90 -6.26
C TRP A 128 -8.44 11.45 -7.63
N ARG A 129 -8.51 12.74 -7.80
CA ARG A 129 -8.29 13.44 -9.08
C ARG A 129 -6.87 13.37 -9.63
N LEU A 130 -5.86 13.10 -8.79
CA LEU A 130 -4.46 13.25 -9.18
C LEU A 130 -3.78 11.94 -9.57
N TRP A 131 -4.12 10.81 -8.93
CA TRP A 131 -3.44 9.53 -9.15
C TRP A 131 -4.40 8.38 -8.86
N ARG A 132 -4.64 7.54 -9.82
CA ARG A 132 -5.24 6.25 -9.53
C ARG A 132 -4.36 5.53 -8.51
N ARG A 133 -4.92 5.22 -7.34
CA ARG A 133 -4.27 4.39 -6.34
C ARG A 133 -4.81 2.98 -6.46
N GLY A 134 -3.92 2.03 -6.47
CA GLY A 134 -4.24 0.62 -6.55
C GLY A 134 -2.97 -0.17 -6.70
N ARG A 135 -3.12 -1.48 -6.88
CA ARG A 135 -1.99 -2.38 -7.08
C ARG A 135 -2.37 -3.51 -8.03
N PHE A 136 -1.36 -4.00 -8.71
CA PHE A 136 -1.51 -5.17 -9.57
C PHE A 136 -1.35 -6.44 -8.75
N ILE A 137 -2.19 -7.44 -9.07
CA ILE A 137 -1.93 -8.84 -8.77
C ILE A 137 -1.75 -9.57 -10.09
N HIS A 138 -0.73 -10.42 -10.22
CA HIS A 138 -0.39 -11.06 -11.48
C HIS A 138 0.34 -12.40 -11.27
N ASN A 139 0.38 -13.20 -12.36
CA ASN A 139 1.15 -14.44 -12.44
C ASN A 139 2.22 -14.40 -13.56
N HIS A 140 2.61 -13.21 -14.04
CA HIS A 140 3.77 -13.03 -14.90
C HIS A 140 5.07 -13.29 -14.15
N GLU A 141 6.18 -13.46 -14.87
CA GLU A 141 7.51 -13.58 -14.28
C GLU A 141 7.82 -12.38 -13.38
N HIS A 142 7.56 -11.16 -13.87
CA HIS A 142 7.58 -9.91 -13.10
C HIS A 142 6.51 -8.94 -13.62
N GLY A 143 6.19 -7.90 -12.85
CA GLY A 143 5.09 -6.98 -13.17
C GLY A 143 5.36 -5.96 -14.28
N SER A 144 6.60 -5.84 -14.77
CA SER A 144 7.00 -4.86 -15.80
C SER A 144 6.48 -3.44 -15.53
N TYR A 145 6.70 -2.96 -14.32
CA TYR A 145 6.12 -1.72 -13.82
C TYR A 145 6.87 -0.48 -14.28
N THR A 146 6.10 0.61 -14.46
CA THR A 146 6.66 1.97 -14.40
C THR A 146 6.99 2.36 -12.96
N VAL A 147 7.77 3.43 -12.80
CA VAL A 147 8.15 3.93 -11.47
C VAL A 147 6.94 4.18 -10.58
N GLY A 148 6.99 3.66 -9.36
CA GLY A 148 5.90 3.69 -8.39
C GLY A 148 4.87 2.59 -8.54
N ARG A 149 4.99 1.74 -9.57
CA ARG A 149 4.12 0.57 -9.83
C ARG A 149 2.65 0.93 -10.03
N HIS A 150 2.42 2.09 -10.66
CA HIS A 150 1.06 2.55 -10.98
C HIS A 150 0.61 2.15 -12.39
N LEU A 151 1.54 1.80 -13.26
CA LEU A 151 1.29 1.28 -14.60
C LEU A 151 2.19 0.06 -14.83
N SER A 152 1.80 -0.78 -15.78
CA SER A 152 2.55 -1.95 -16.23
C SER A 152 2.58 -1.98 -17.75
N ALA A 153 3.64 -2.56 -18.33
CA ALA A 153 3.69 -2.87 -19.76
C ALA A 153 2.87 -4.13 -20.13
N HIS A 154 2.48 -4.94 -19.15
CA HIS A 154 1.56 -6.05 -19.37
C HIS A 154 0.12 -5.55 -19.49
N GLU A 155 -0.65 -6.22 -20.32
CA GLU A 155 -2.10 -6.04 -20.37
C GLU A 155 -2.71 -6.41 -19.01
N SER A 156 -3.60 -5.57 -18.52
CA SER A 156 -4.26 -5.78 -17.23
C SER A 156 -5.76 -5.49 -17.32
N MET A 157 -6.52 -6.25 -16.58
CA MET A 157 -7.96 -6.07 -16.39
C MET A 157 -8.24 -5.37 -15.05
N ILE A 158 -9.31 -4.59 -14.97
CA ILE A 158 -9.77 -4.07 -13.68
C ILE A 158 -10.50 -5.20 -12.95
N TYR A 159 -10.04 -5.49 -11.72
CA TYR A 159 -10.72 -6.47 -10.88
C TYR A 159 -12.02 -5.87 -10.32
N PRO A 160 -13.12 -6.64 -10.24
CA PRO A 160 -14.36 -6.16 -9.64
C PRO A 160 -14.18 -5.66 -8.21
N PRO A 161 -15.08 -4.77 -7.70
CA PRO A 161 -14.98 -4.20 -6.34
C PRO A 161 -15.27 -5.19 -5.20
N LEU A 162 -15.06 -6.49 -5.47
CA LEU A 162 -15.05 -7.59 -4.48
C LEU A 162 -13.71 -7.69 -3.73
N ALA A 163 -12.69 -7.01 -4.23
CA ALA A 163 -11.41 -6.80 -3.55
C ALA A 163 -10.87 -5.40 -3.87
N CYS A 164 -10.11 -4.84 -2.94
CA CYS A 164 -9.52 -3.50 -3.05
C CYS A 164 -8.24 -3.39 -2.23
N ILE A 165 -7.53 -2.28 -2.44
CA ILE A 165 -6.36 -1.90 -1.65
C ILE A 165 -6.74 -0.72 -0.75
N LEU A 166 -6.60 -0.86 0.56
CA LEU A 166 -6.63 0.27 1.46
C LEU A 166 -5.23 0.87 1.58
N TRP A 167 -5.06 2.12 1.19
CA TRP A 167 -3.81 2.83 1.39
C TRP A 167 -3.89 3.78 2.57
N PHE A 168 -3.31 3.40 3.70
CA PHE A 168 -3.22 4.21 4.92
C PHE A 168 -2.11 5.26 4.80
N GLY A 169 -2.29 6.21 3.90
CA GLY A 169 -1.32 7.28 3.66
C GLY A 169 -1.43 8.44 4.64
N PHE A 170 -2.64 8.71 5.15
CA PHE A 170 -2.94 9.81 6.08
C PHE A 170 -3.88 9.37 7.21
N SER A 171 -3.83 8.10 7.55
CA SER A 171 -4.60 7.47 8.61
C SER A 171 -3.78 6.31 9.21
N PRO A 172 -3.65 6.18 10.55
CA PRO A 172 -4.04 7.19 11.53
C PRO A 172 -3.15 8.43 11.45
N TRP A 173 -3.75 9.65 11.55
CA TRP A 173 -2.99 10.88 11.53
C TRP A 173 -2.44 11.20 12.92
N ASN A 174 -1.24 10.75 13.20
CA ASN A 174 -0.56 10.90 14.49
C ASN A 174 0.93 11.19 14.27
N ASP A 175 1.69 11.38 15.35
CA ASP A 175 3.11 11.74 15.29
C ASP A 175 3.96 10.66 14.61
N ALA A 176 3.62 9.37 14.76
CA ALA A 176 4.31 8.30 14.08
C ALA A 176 4.14 8.38 12.56
N MET A 177 2.94 8.72 12.08
CA MET A 177 2.68 8.92 10.65
C MET A 177 3.38 10.17 10.12
N ARG A 178 3.35 11.29 10.85
CA ARG A 178 4.07 12.52 10.49
C ARG A 178 5.57 12.26 10.36
N LYS A 179 6.17 11.66 11.39
CA LYS A 179 7.58 11.26 11.39
C LYS A 179 7.92 10.36 10.20
N ARG A 180 7.11 9.34 9.96
CA ARG A 180 7.28 8.42 8.82
C ARG A 180 7.30 9.15 7.48
N LYS A 181 6.42 10.12 7.27
CA LYS A 181 6.37 10.89 6.01
C LYS A 181 7.57 11.81 5.85
N LEU A 182 7.96 12.50 6.90
CA LEU A 182 9.08 13.45 6.87
C LEU A 182 10.45 12.78 6.72
N GLN A 183 10.59 11.53 7.16
CA GLN A 183 11.86 10.79 7.04
C GLN A 183 12.19 10.33 5.63
N ILE A 184 11.23 10.32 4.68
CA ILE A 184 11.46 9.81 3.31
C ILE A 184 12.30 10.82 2.51
N GLY A 185 11.96 12.10 2.55
CA GLY A 185 12.63 13.14 1.77
C GLY A 185 14.15 13.15 1.91
N PRO A 186 14.71 13.12 3.12
CA PRO A 186 16.16 13.07 3.35
C PRO A 186 16.87 11.83 2.77
N THR A 187 16.15 10.74 2.53
CA THR A 187 16.73 9.47 2.01
C THR A 187 16.66 9.35 0.49
N LEU A 188 16.07 10.34 -0.20
CA LEU A 188 16.00 10.33 -1.67
C LEU A 188 17.40 10.40 -2.28
N SER A 189 17.66 9.50 -3.25
CA SER A 189 18.88 9.55 -4.05
C SER A 189 18.97 10.84 -4.88
N GLU A 190 20.18 11.28 -5.20
CA GLU A 190 20.38 12.42 -6.10
C GLU A 190 19.79 12.13 -7.50
N ALA A 191 19.90 10.90 -7.98
CA ALA A 191 19.30 10.49 -9.25
C ALA A 191 17.77 10.67 -9.25
N SER A 192 17.09 10.24 -8.18
CA SER A 192 15.64 10.45 -8.03
C SER A 192 15.26 11.93 -7.95
N LYS A 193 16.03 12.75 -7.23
CA LYS A 193 15.80 14.21 -7.14
C LYS A 193 15.93 14.87 -8.52
N HIS A 194 17.01 14.59 -9.25
CA HIS A 194 17.22 15.15 -10.61
C HIS A 194 16.15 14.69 -11.60
N GLY A 195 15.69 13.45 -11.48
CA GLY A 195 14.60 12.91 -12.30
C GLY A 195 13.19 13.35 -11.87
N GLY A 196 13.06 14.17 -10.82
CA GLY A 196 11.77 14.60 -10.27
C GLY A 196 10.98 13.48 -9.57
N MET A 197 11.62 12.33 -9.32
CA MET A 197 10.96 11.16 -8.74
C MET A 197 10.95 11.25 -7.21
N GLY A 198 9.74 11.10 -6.62
CA GLY A 198 9.58 11.13 -5.16
C GLY A 198 9.78 12.52 -4.52
N THR A 199 9.94 13.59 -5.30
CA THR A 199 10.16 14.96 -4.79
C THR A 199 9.01 15.48 -3.92
N HIS A 200 7.81 14.92 -4.09
CA HIS A 200 6.66 15.19 -3.22
C HIS A 200 6.86 14.71 -1.75
N HIS A 201 7.92 13.97 -1.48
CA HIS A 201 8.33 13.63 -0.11
C HIS A 201 9.25 14.68 0.53
N ILE A 202 9.74 15.66 -0.25
CA ILE A 202 10.55 16.77 0.25
C ILE A 202 9.60 17.87 0.74
N VAL A 203 9.12 17.72 1.95
CA VAL A 203 8.13 18.63 2.54
C VAL A 203 8.56 19.05 3.95
N THR A 204 8.19 20.27 4.36
CA THR A 204 8.32 20.70 5.76
C THR A 204 7.17 20.16 6.62
N PRO A 205 7.32 20.12 7.95
CA PRO A 205 6.23 19.73 8.85
C PRO A 205 4.96 20.56 8.64
N GLU A 206 5.09 21.86 8.42
CA GLU A 206 3.97 22.80 8.21
C GLU A 206 3.24 22.47 6.90
N ARG A 207 4.00 22.27 5.80
CA ARG A 207 3.40 21.93 4.50
C ARG A 207 2.74 20.54 4.53
N LEU A 208 3.31 19.59 5.26
CA LEU A 208 2.71 18.28 5.45
C LEU A 208 1.38 18.38 6.22
N GLU A 209 1.30 19.22 7.23
CA GLU A 209 0.07 19.44 8.00
C GLU A 209 -1.00 20.16 7.18
N GLU A 210 -0.61 21.16 6.37
CA GLU A 210 -1.52 21.81 5.42
C GLU A 210 -2.08 20.80 4.42
N TRP A 211 -1.23 19.98 3.84
CA TRP A 211 -1.64 18.94 2.91
C TRP A 211 -2.64 17.95 3.53
N TYR A 212 -2.37 17.50 4.76
CA TYR A 212 -3.34 16.69 5.49
C TYR A 212 -4.68 17.40 5.64
N LYS A 213 -4.69 18.66 6.07
CA LYS A 213 -5.92 19.44 6.25
C LYS A 213 -6.70 19.64 4.94
N GLU A 214 -5.98 19.85 3.83
CA GLU A 214 -6.59 19.92 2.49
C GLU A 214 -7.30 18.61 2.14
N LEU A 215 -6.64 17.49 2.35
CA LEU A 215 -7.20 16.16 2.10
C LEU A 215 -8.36 15.83 3.05
N ALA A 216 -8.23 16.13 4.30
CA ALA A 216 -9.22 15.78 5.32
C ALA A 216 -10.59 16.44 5.10
N ARG A 217 -10.66 17.58 4.38
CA ARG A 217 -11.93 18.27 4.09
C ARG A 217 -12.91 17.48 3.22
N GLY A 218 -12.44 16.55 2.42
CA GLY A 218 -13.26 15.79 1.47
C GLY A 218 -13.45 14.33 1.83
N THR A 219 -12.99 13.90 3.00
CA THR A 219 -13.10 12.50 3.42
C THR A 219 -14.55 12.11 3.68
N LYS A 220 -14.86 10.85 3.41
CA LYS A 220 -16.17 10.24 3.65
C LYS A 220 -16.02 9.03 4.57
N ASP A 221 -17.06 8.74 5.32
CA ASP A 221 -17.16 7.48 6.05
C ASP A 221 -17.47 6.34 5.08
N LEU A 222 -16.47 5.54 4.77
CA LEU A 222 -16.54 4.47 3.77
C LEU A 222 -17.36 3.25 4.23
N ARG A 223 -17.76 3.18 5.50
CA ARG A 223 -18.67 2.14 6.00
C ARG A 223 -20.07 2.22 5.37
N PHE A 224 -20.44 3.38 4.85
CA PHE A 224 -21.72 3.62 4.18
C PHE A 224 -21.65 3.47 2.66
N ASN A 225 -20.49 3.10 2.10
CA ASN A 225 -20.37 2.84 0.67
C ASN A 225 -20.72 1.37 0.36
N ASP A 226 -21.73 1.12 -0.46
CA ASP A 226 -22.22 -0.24 -0.74
C ASP A 226 -21.18 -1.14 -1.40
N ALA A 227 -20.30 -0.59 -2.23
CA ALA A 227 -19.28 -1.37 -2.93
C ALA A 227 -18.14 -1.83 -2.00
N TYR A 228 -17.81 -1.07 -0.94
CA TYR A 228 -16.62 -1.33 -0.13
C TYR A 228 -16.89 -1.50 1.38
N ARG A 229 -18.13 -1.33 1.83
CA ARG A 229 -18.47 -1.48 3.27
C ARG A 229 -18.05 -2.80 3.88
N TYR A 230 -17.97 -3.87 3.09
CA TYR A 230 -17.55 -5.21 3.55
C TYR A 230 -16.15 -5.21 4.21
N VAL A 231 -15.32 -4.24 3.89
CA VAL A 231 -13.97 -4.08 4.46
C VAL A 231 -14.02 -3.61 5.92
N PHE A 232 -15.04 -2.79 6.24
CA PHE A 232 -15.11 -2.04 7.49
C PHE A 232 -16.11 -2.61 8.52
N VAL A 233 -16.95 -3.54 8.13
CA VAL A 233 -17.98 -4.18 8.99
C VAL A 233 -17.57 -5.55 9.54
#